data_baa40faacbb23d9b2fd42d15b79b82c8
#
_entry.id   baa40faacbb23d9b2fd42d15b79b82c8
#
_cell.length_a   1.000
_cell.length_b   1.000
_cell.length_c   1.000
_cell.angle_alpha   90.00
_cell.angle_beta   90.00
_cell.angle_gamma   90.00
#
_symmetry.space_group_name_H-M   'P 1'
#
loop_
_entity.id
_entity.type
_entity.pdbx_description
1 polymer ?
#
loop_
_entity_poly.entity_id
_entity_poly.type
_entity_poly.pdbx_seq_one_letter_code
_entity_poly.pdbx_strand_id
1 'polypeptide(L)'
;MIVTTHSPVIVEQAQIENLATVQNQEGVVTVTSLGGADDLMQRLRRARPSSLLARRVVVAEGKTEHGLLLECLDAWDLQRTKDGRSTSAGEGVAIQDGNGGTEVGPRAEALSRLGLNVAAFLDNDDESINESIASAETLGVKVIRWDQGRNTEGQICSGLEANGLTALLKLGVELRSSEDTVLQDLNAIEPENPVPSLDVEEWISLGTELEDARERIAKAADKRKWFKNVDGGRALGGWIVRNYTRQQLSSTVAYLEQIKAFVYPERPDLSEDNSDEKLDG
;
A
#
# COMPACT_ATOMS: atom_id res chain seq x y z
N MET A 1 -32.09 -17.13 -14.78
CA MET A 1 -31.09 -18.06 -14.20
C MET A 1 -30.17 -17.21 -13.30
N ILE A 2 -29.93 -17.64 -12.07
CA ILE A 2 -28.98 -17.02 -11.14
C ILE A 2 -27.76 -17.94 -11.06
N VAL A 3 -26.56 -17.38 -11.12
CA VAL A 3 -25.30 -18.11 -11.03
C VAL A 3 -24.47 -17.48 -9.93
N THR A 4 -23.97 -18.28 -8.99
CA THR A 4 -22.96 -17.85 -8.01
C THR A 4 -21.56 -18.22 -8.51
N THR A 5 -20.60 -17.33 -8.32
CA THR A 5 -19.24 -17.54 -8.84
C THR A 5 -18.18 -16.91 -7.95
N HIS A 6 -16.99 -17.51 -7.92
CA HIS A 6 -15.75 -16.92 -7.43
C HIS A 6 -14.73 -16.74 -8.59
N SER A 7 -15.18 -16.85 -9.84
CA SER A 7 -14.30 -16.68 -11.00
C SER A 7 -14.17 -15.22 -11.40
N PRO A 8 -12.96 -14.62 -11.31
CA PRO A 8 -12.72 -13.25 -11.79
C PRO A 8 -13.09 -13.08 -13.27
N VAL A 9 -12.89 -14.12 -14.09
CA VAL A 9 -13.21 -14.10 -15.52
C VAL A 9 -14.71 -13.92 -15.75
N ILE A 10 -15.55 -14.62 -14.98
CA ILE A 10 -17.00 -14.46 -15.09
C ILE A 10 -17.41 -13.05 -14.63
N VAL A 11 -16.84 -12.54 -13.54
CA VAL A 11 -17.10 -11.18 -13.06
C VAL A 11 -16.68 -10.14 -14.09
N GLU A 12 -15.54 -10.34 -14.75
CA GLU A 12 -15.05 -9.45 -15.80
C GLU A 12 -15.97 -9.41 -17.03
N GLN A 13 -16.50 -10.55 -17.45
CA GLN A 13 -17.33 -10.68 -18.66
C GLN A 13 -18.81 -10.33 -18.43
N ALA A 14 -19.30 -10.44 -17.19
CA ALA A 14 -20.69 -10.15 -16.89
C ALA A 14 -21.00 -8.65 -17.06
N GLN A 15 -22.23 -8.33 -17.43
CA GLN A 15 -22.72 -6.95 -17.38
C GLN A 15 -22.88 -6.53 -15.91
N ILE A 16 -22.45 -5.33 -15.57
CA ILE A 16 -22.40 -4.87 -14.16
C ILE A 16 -23.79 -4.83 -13.53
N GLU A 17 -24.81 -4.55 -14.33
CA GLU A 17 -26.22 -4.52 -13.93
C GLU A 17 -26.73 -5.88 -13.49
N ASN A 18 -26.05 -6.95 -13.90
CA ASN A 18 -26.41 -8.33 -13.58
C ASN A 18 -25.55 -8.90 -12.43
N LEU A 19 -24.66 -8.08 -11.83
CA LEU A 19 -23.83 -8.48 -10.72
C LEU A 19 -24.42 -8.03 -9.39
N ALA A 20 -24.28 -8.89 -8.38
CA ALA A 20 -24.55 -8.56 -6.99
C ALA A 20 -23.48 -9.24 -6.11
N THR A 21 -23.05 -8.56 -5.06
CA THR A 21 -22.28 -9.19 -3.98
C THR A 21 -23.23 -9.79 -2.96
N VAL A 22 -22.86 -10.95 -2.43
CA VAL A 22 -23.59 -11.62 -1.34
C VAL A 22 -22.61 -11.80 -0.19
N GLN A 23 -22.96 -11.25 0.95
CA GLN A 23 -22.14 -11.34 2.16
C GLN A 23 -22.94 -11.97 3.28
N ASN A 24 -22.25 -12.74 4.11
CA ASN A 24 -22.80 -13.27 5.35
C ASN A 24 -21.94 -12.76 6.51
N GLN A 25 -22.52 -11.95 7.36
CA GLN A 25 -21.91 -11.47 8.59
C GLN A 25 -22.72 -11.99 9.78
N GLU A 26 -22.14 -12.90 10.55
CA GLU A 26 -22.76 -13.49 11.76
C GLU A 26 -24.18 -14.05 11.53
N GLY A 27 -24.39 -14.68 10.37
CA GLY A 27 -25.70 -15.24 9.99
C GLY A 27 -26.63 -14.27 9.26
N VAL A 28 -26.29 -13.00 9.17
CA VAL A 28 -27.07 -12.00 8.42
C VAL A 28 -26.55 -11.96 6.98
N VAL A 29 -27.41 -12.34 6.04
CA VAL A 29 -27.08 -12.31 4.59
C VAL A 29 -27.50 -10.98 4.01
N THR A 30 -26.55 -10.27 3.43
CA THR A 30 -26.77 -9.00 2.70
C THR A 30 -26.48 -9.21 1.22
N VAL A 31 -27.38 -8.75 0.36
CA VAL A 31 -27.21 -8.76 -1.10
C VAL A 31 -27.14 -7.32 -1.58
N THR A 32 -26.02 -6.95 -2.18
CA THR A 32 -25.80 -5.60 -2.72
C THR A 32 -25.64 -5.67 -4.23
N SER A 33 -26.60 -5.06 -4.96
CA SER A 33 -26.54 -4.99 -6.43
C SER A 33 -25.46 -4.03 -6.88
N LEU A 34 -24.70 -4.38 -7.92
CA LEU A 34 -23.81 -3.49 -8.64
C LEU A 34 -24.55 -2.73 -9.77
N GLY A 35 -25.82 -3.05 -10.02
CA GLY A 35 -26.67 -2.34 -10.98
C GLY A 35 -26.88 -0.88 -10.58
N GLY A 36 -26.73 0.04 -11.53
CA GLY A 36 -26.72 1.49 -11.26
C GLY A 36 -25.35 2.03 -10.83
N ALA A 37 -24.35 1.17 -10.81
CA ALA A 37 -22.98 1.58 -10.57
C ALA A 37 -22.48 2.53 -11.66
N ASP A 38 -21.82 3.57 -11.24
CA ASP A 38 -21.23 4.59 -12.09
C ASP A 38 -20.03 4.05 -12.91
N ASP A 39 -19.44 4.90 -13.75
CA ASP A 39 -18.24 4.58 -14.54
C ASP A 39 -17.06 4.11 -13.66
N LEU A 40 -17.01 4.54 -12.41
CA LEU A 40 -15.96 4.15 -11.47
C LEU A 40 -16.03 2.65 -11.17
N MET A 41 -17.21 2.13 -10.83
CA MET A 41 -17.40 0.69 -10.56
C MET A 41 -17.11 -0.16 -11.78
N GLN A 42 -17.45 0.32 -12.97
CA GLN A 42 -17.10 -0.35 -14.21
C GLN A 42 -15.57 -0.41 -14.43
N ARG A 43 -14.87 0.71 -14.14
CA ARG A 43 -13.40 0.74 -14.20
C ARG A 43 -12.77 -0.19 -13.18
N LEU A 44 -13.26 -0.23 -11.92
CA LEU A 44 -12.79 -1.15 -10.88
C LEU A 44 -12.94 -2.62 -11.31
N ARG A 45 -14.10 -2.99 -11.83
CA ARG A 45 -14.37 -4.35 -12.32
C ARG A 45 -13.40 -4.74 -13.43
N ARG A 46 -13.17 -3.87 -14.41
CA ARG A 46 -12.27 -4.15 -15.56
C ARG A 46 -10.80 -4.17 -15.14
N ALA A 47 -10.39 -3.26 -14.23
CA ALA A 47 -9.00 -3.18 -13.81
C ALA A 47 -8.58 -4.37 -12.95
N ARG A 48 -9.43 -4.80 -12.01
CA ARG A 48 -9.12 -5.89 -11.09
C ARG A 48 -10.39 -6.58 -10.57
N PRO A 49 -11.01 -7.46 -11.37
CA PRO A 49 -12.25 -8.13 -11.00
C PRO A 49 -12.14 -8.96 -9.71
N SER A 50 -10.92 -9.46 -9.39
CA SER A 50 -10.62 -10.18 -8.15
C SER A 50 -10.88 -9.35 -6.89
N SER A 51 -10.80 -8.01 -6.94
CA SER A 51 -11.09 -7.18 -5.79
C SER A 51 -12.56 -7.24 -5.37
N LEU A 52 -13.47 -7.48 -6.30
CA LEU A 52 -14.90 -7.68 -6.01
C LEU A 52 -15.19 -9.05 -5.37
N LEU A 53 -14.22 -9.96 -5.40
CA LEU A 53 -14.28 -11.29 -4.78
C LEU A 53 -13.46 -11.35 -3.48
N ALA A 54 -12.78 -10.27 -3.13
CA ALA A 54 -11.97 -10.20 -1.94
C ALA A 54 -12.83 -10.01 -0.68
N ARG A 55 -12.29 -10.39 0.47
CA ARG A 55 -12.85 -10.06 1.79
C ARG A 55 -12.33 -8.72 2.30
N ARG A 56 -11.09 -8.39 1.92
CA ARG A 56 -10.39 -7.16 2.28
C ARG A 56 -9.73 -6.59 1.05
N VAL A 57 -9.81 -5.28 0.91
CA VAL A 57 -9.14 -4.56 -0.18
C VAL A 57 -8.31 -3.44 0.40
N VAL A 58 -7.04 -3.38 0.01
CA VAL A 58 -6.20 -2.20 0.26
C VAL A 58 -6.13 -1.40 -1.03
N VAL A 59 -6.62 -0.18 -1.01
CA VAL A 59 -6.49 0.77 -2.12
C VAL A 59 -5.23 1.59 -1.86
N ALA A 60 -4.16 1.30 -2.60
CA ALA A 60 -2.91 2.05 -2.56
C ALA A 60 -3.03 3.30 -3.43
N GLU A 61 -2.41 4.41 -3.05
CA GLU A 61 -2.57 5.66 -3.81
C GLU A 61 -2.19 5.52 -5.28
N GLY A 62 -1.01 5.00 -5.54
CA GLY A 62 -0.48 4.86 -6.87
C GLY A 62 0.39 3.63 -7.06
N LYS A 63 1.13 3.65 -8.16
CA LYS A 63 1.96 2.50 -8.56
C LYS A 63 3.12 2.23 -7.62
N THR A 64 3.67 3.26 -6.99
CA THR A 64 4.74 3.13 -5.98
C THR A 64 4.23 2.34 -4.78
N GLU A 65 3.17 2.82 -4.14
CA GLU A 65 2.56 2.21 -2.95
C GLU A 65 2.01 0.82 -3.27
N HIS A 66 1.39 0.66 -4.46
CA HIS A 66 0.92 -0.63 -4.93
C HIS A 66 2.05 -1.64 -5.06
N GLY A 67 3.15 -1.28 -5.74
CA GLY A 67 4.32 -2.15 -5.88
C GLY A 67 4.98 -2.47 -4.55
N LEU A 68 5.16 -1.45 -3.69
CA LEU A 68 5.69 -1.60 -2.34
C LEU A 68 4.88 -2.60 -1.51
N LEU A 69 3.55 -2.47 -1.51
CA LEU A 69 2.67 -3.39 -0.77
C LEU A 69 2.68 -4.80 -1.33
N LEU A 70 2.76 -4.99 -2.64
CA LEU A 70 2.89 -6.32 -3.23
C LEU A 70 4.15 -7.04 -2.71
N GLU A 71 5.28 -6.34 -2.64
CA GLU A 71 6.52 -6.93 -2.13
C GLU A 71 6.47 -7.21 -0.62
N CYS A 72 5.87 -6.28 0.15
CA CYS A 72 5.64 -6.52 1.57
C CYS A 72 4.75 -7.75 1.80
N LEU A 73 3.67 -7.92 1.02
CA LEU A 73 2.80 -9.10 1.11
C LEU A 73 3.57 -10.38 0.81
N ASP A 74 4.37 -10.40 -0.27
CA ASP A 74 5.16 -11.57 -0.64
C ASP A 74 6.10 -11.98 0.52
N ALA A 75 6.75 -11.00 1.16
CA ALA A 75 7.62 -11.25 2.31
C ALA A 75 6.86 -11.71 3.56
N TRP A 76 5.72 -11.09 3.88
CA TRP A 76 4.90 -11.46 5.01
C TRP A 76 4.27 -12.84 4.80
N ASP A 77 3.77 -13.15 3.61
CA ASP A 77 3.21 -14.45 3.26
C ASP A 77 4.25 -15.57 3.37
N LEU A 78 5.48 -15.30 2.93
CA LEU A 78 6.60 -16.24 3.07
C LEU A 78 6.86 -16.57 4.55
N GLN A 79 6.90 -15.56 5.43
CA GLN A 79 7.09 -15.76 6.86
C GLN A 79 5.91 -16.51 7.47
N ARG A 80 4.68 -16.11 7.17
CA ARG A 80 3.46 -16.74 7.68
C ARG A 80 3.34 -18.21 7.25
N THR A 81 3.74 -18.53 6.02
CA THR A 81 3.79 -19.91 5.53
C THR A 81 4.76 -20.76 6.35
N LYS A 82 5.94 -20.23 6.69
CA LYS A 82 6.90 -20.92 7.57
C LYS A 82 6.33 -21.16 8.96
N ASP A 83 5.50 -20.24 9.45
CA ASP A 83 4.85 -20.31 10.76
C ASP A 83 3.55 -21.14 10.73
N GLY A 84 3.18 -21.75 9.57
CA GLY A 84 1.94 -22.51 9.41
C GLY A 84 0.67 -21.66 9.44
N ARG A 85 0.78 -20.36 9.22
CA ARG A 85 -0.33 -19.38 9.27
C ARG A 85 -0.88 -19.10 7.88
N SER A 86 -2.14 -18.63 7.82
CA SER A 86 -2.82 -18.26 6.58
C SER A 86 -2.11 -17.10 5.86
N THR A 87 -1.97 -17.18 4.53
CA THR A 87 -1.42 -16.15 3.66
C THR A 87 -2.45 -15.07 3.31
N SER A 88 -2.04 -13.97 2.69
CA SER A 88 -2.94 -12.91 2.20
C SER A 88 -4.01 -13.46 1.25
N ALA A 89 -3.66 -14.41 0.39
CA ALA A 89 -4.61 -15.10 -0.48
C ALA A 89 -5.62 -15.92 0.33
N GLY A 90 -5.18 -16.63 1.39
CA GLY A 90 -6.06 -17.36 2.30
C GLY A 90 -6.98 -16.45 3.12
N GLU A 91 -6.52 -15.24 3.44
CA GLU A 91 -7.33 -14.19 4.08
C GLU A 91 -8.27 -13.48 3.10
N GLY A 92 -8.16 -13.75 1.79
CA GLY A 92 -8.99 -13.12 0.75
C GLY A 92 -8.67 -11.64 0.58
N VAL A 93 -7.39 -11.29 0.54
CA VAL A 93 -6.93 -9.91 0.38
C VAL A 93 -6.64 -9.58 -1.07
N ALA A 94 -7.03 -8.38 -1.50
CA ALA A 94 -6.61 -7.79 -2.77
C ALA A 94 -6.00 -6.42 -2.53
N ILE A 95 -4.94 -6.08 -3.30
CA ILE A 95 -4.41 -4.71 -3.34
C ILE A 95 -4.79 -4.09 -4.67
N GLN A 96 -5.33 -2.89 -4.66
CA GLN A 96 -5.64 -2.10 -5.84
C GLN A 96 -4.73 -0.90 -5.97
N ASP A 97 -4.35 -0.57 -7.20
CA ASP A 97 -3.82 0.74 -7.57
C ASP A 97 -4.98 1.75 -7.58
N GLY A 98 -4.89 2.78 -6.75
CA GLY A 98 -5.86 3.86 -6.63
C GLY A 98 -5.89 4.79 -7.83
N ASN A 99 -4.84 4.78 -8.65
CA ASN A 99 -4.68 5.66 -9.81
C ASN A 99 -4.54 7.15 -9.45
N GLY A 100 -3.90 7.43 -8.31
CA GLY A 100 -3.63 8.78 -7.77
C GLY A 100 -4.58 9.19 -6.65
N GLY A 101 -4.12 10.09 -5.80
CA GLY A 101 -4.79 10.47 -4.56
C GLY A 101 -6.25 10.86 -4.70
N THR A 102 -6.60 11.59 -5.76
CA THR A 102 -7.99 12.03 -6.02
C THR A 102 -8.97 10.89 -6.30
N GLU A 103 -8.49 9.74 -6.78
CA GLU A 103 -9.31 8.56 -7.09
C GLU A 103 -9.42 7.58 -5.92
N VAL A 104 -8.52 7.64 -4.92
CA VAL A 104 -8.50 6.68 -3.79
C VAL A 104 -9.76 6.75 -2.95
N GLY A 105 -10.15 7.94 -2.50
CA GLY A 105 -11.35 8.14 -1.69
C GLY A 105 -12.61 7.57 -2.36
N PRO A 106 -12.96 8.00 -3.59
CA PRO A 106 -14.10 7.47 -4.33
C PRO A 106 -14.04 5.96 -4.54
N ARG A 107 -12.85 5.37 -4.81
CA ARG A 107 -12.70 3.93 -4.99
C ARG A 107 -12.91 3.16 -3.69
N ALA A 108 -12.31 3.64 -2.61
CA ALA A 108 -12.45 3.03 -1.30
C ALA A 108 -13.92 3.09 -0.81
N GLU A 109 -14.58 4.23 -1.02
CA GLU A 109 -16.00 4.41 -0.74
C GLU A 109 -16.86 3.42 -1.54
N ALA A 110 -16.65 3.33 -2.86
CA ALA A 110 -17.42 2.44 -3.72
C ALA A 110 -17.28 0.97 -3.30
N LEU A 111 -16.06 0.53 -2.94
CA LEU A 111 -15.81 -0.83 -2.45
C LEU A 111 -16.43 -1.06 -1.06
N SER A 112 -16.37 -0.07 -0.15
CA SER A 112 -16.98 -0.17 1.18
C SER A 112 -18.51 -0.27 1.08
N ARG A 113 -19.16 0.47 0.17
CA ARG A 113 -20.62 0.37 -0.09
C ARG A 113 -21.05 -1.01 -0.56
N LEU A 114 -20.14 -1.82 -1.14
CA LEU A 114 -20.39 -3.23 -1.44
C LEU A 114 -20.25 -4.15 -0.23
N GLY A 115 -19.95 -3.58 0.96
CA GLY A 115 -19.75 -4.31 2.21
C GLY A 115 -18.36 -4.94 2.35
N LEU A 116 -17.40 -4.62 1.48
CA LEU A 116 -16.03 -5.08 1.61
C LEU A 116 -15.32 -4.35 2.75
N ASN A 117 -14.43 -5.04 3.46
CA ASN A 117 -13.51 -4.36 4.37
C ASN A 117 -12.43 -3.65 3.56
N VAL A 118 -12.34 -2.33 3.68
CA VAL A 118 -11.46 -1.52 2.85
C VAL A 118 -10.47 -0.75 3.72
N ALA A 119 -9.22 -0.73 3.30
CA ALA A 119 -8.22 0.22 3.77
C ALA A 119 -7.72 1.09 2.60
N ALA A 120 -7.46 2.35 2.86
CA ALA A 120 -6.80 3.27 1.95
C ALA A 120 -5.39 3.56 2.46
N PHE A 121 -4.39 3.44 1.60
CA PHE A 121 -3.00 3.74 1.91
C PHE A 121 -2.48 4.83 0.99
N LEU A 122 -2.09 5.97 1.55
CA LEU A 122 -1.89 7.22 0.82
C LEU A 122 -0.69 8.02 1.32
N ASP A 123 -0.21 8.88 0.42
CA ASP A 123 0.61 10.04 0.76
C ASP A 123 -0.19 11.05 1.62
N ASN A 124 0.48 12.00 2.22
CA ASN A 124 -0.12 13.01 3.09
C ASN A 124 0.42 14.41 2.79
N ASP A 125 0.75 14.65 1.53
CA ASP A 125 1.31 15.90 1.01
C ASP A 125 0.30 16.71 0.17
N ASP A 126 -0.89 16.16 -0.11
CA ASP A 126 -1.97 16.84 -0.83
C ASP A 126 -3.23 16.95 0.05
N GLU A 127 -3.56 18.19 0.47
CA GLU A 127 -4.76 18.46 1.27
C GLU A 127 -6.06 18.44 0.45
N SER A 128 -5.98 18.51 -0.87
CA SER A 128 -7.16 18.57 -1.76
C SER A 128 -8.01 17.30 -1.71
N ILE A 129 -7.42 16.18 -1.29
CA ILE A 129 -8.11 14.88 -1.18
C ILE A 129 -8.80 14.66 0.16
N ASN A 130 -8.58 15.53 1.15
CA ASN A 130 -9.03 15.32 2.54
C ASN A 130 -10.55 15.12 2.66
N GLU A 131 -11.34 15.86 1.91
CA GLU A 131 -12.80 15.75 1.94
C GLU A 131 -13.27 14.37 1.44
N SER A 132 -12.73 13.89 0.34
CA SER A 132 -13.08 12.57 -0.22
C SER A 132 -12.61 11.41 0.68
N ILE A 133 -11.48 11.57 1.35
CA ILE A 133 -10.98 10.57 2.30
C ILE A 133 -11.83 10.57 3.57
N ALA A 134 -12.18 11.72 4.11
CA ALA A 134 -13.10 11.82 5.26
C ALA A 134 -14.48 11.21 4.95
N SER A 135 -15.00 11.39 3.72
CA SER A 135 -16.21 10.70 3.28
C SER A 135 -16.06 9.19 3.32
N ALA A 136 -14.97 8.65 2.82
CA ALA A 136 -14.69 7.21 2.85
C ALA A 136 -14.57 6.67 4.29
N GLU A 137 -13.95 7.41 5.22
CA GLU A 137 -13.87 7.04 6.63
C GLU A 137 -15.24 6.91 7.29
N THR A 138 -16.21 7.77 6.94
CA THR A 138 -17.58 7.64 7.46
C THR A 138 -18.28 6.35 7.09
N LEU A 139 -17.78 5.68 6.02
CA LEU A 139 -18.25 4.37 5.56
C LEU A 139 -17.42 3.20 6.10
N GLY A 140 -16.57 3.45 7.10
CA GLY A 140 -15.76 2.43 7.75
C GLY A 140 -14.46 2.07 7.01
N VAL A 141 -14.02 2.87 6.03
CA VAL A 141 -12.71 2.70 5.41
C VAL A 141 -11.61 3.02 6.43
N LYS A 142 -10.66 2.10 6.62
CA LYS A 142 -9.49 2.34 7.44
C LYS A 142 -8.47 3.15 6.64
N VAL A 143 -8.25 4.40 7.03
CA VAL A 143 -7.26 5.27 6.39
C VAL A 143 -5.90 5.13 7.06
N ILE A 144 -4.87 4.89 6.26
CA ILE A 144 -3.46 4.82 6.67
C ILE A 144 -2.71 5.80 5.78
N ARG A 145 -2.17 6.87 6.39
CA ARG A 145 -1.43 7.92 5.69
C ARG A 145 -0.05 8.08 6.31
N TRP A 146 0.91 8.46 5.51
CA TRP A 146 2.23 8.87 6.00
C TRP A 146 2.14 10.08 6.93
N ASP A 147 3.24 10.47 7.55
CA ASP A 147 3.31 11.68 8.35
C ASP A 147 2.86 12.91 7.53
N GLN A 148 2.28 13.90 8.22
CA GLN A 148 1.77 15.11 7.55
C GLN A 148 2.85 15.79 6.69
N GLY A 149 2.46 16.15 5.47
CA GLY A 149 3.32 16.81 4.49
C GLY A 149 4.29 15.87 3.78
N ARG A 150 4.12 14.54 3.89
CA ARG A 150 5.04 13.57 3.29
C ARG A 150 4.35 12.68 2.26
N ASN A 151 5.06 12.50 1.15
CA ASN A 151 4.85 11.38 0.23
C ASN A 151 5.72 10.18 0.64
N THR A 152 5.61 9.08 -0.09
CA THR A 152 6.35 7.83 0.20
C THR A 152 7.85 8.04 0.26
N GLU A 153 8.46 8.77 -0.68
CA GLU A 153 9.88 9.06 -0.71
C GLU A 153 10.32 9.91 0.49
N GLY A 154 9.54 10.94 0.82
CA GLY A 154 9.77 11.81 1.98
C GLY A 154 9.66 11.06 3.30
N GLN A 155 8.68 10.17 3.43
CA GLN A 155 8.51 9.34 4.63
C GLN A 155 9.72 8.43 4.87
N ILE A 156 10.22 7.79 3.82
CA ILE A 156 11.36 6.88 3.93
C ILE A 156 12.63 7.67 4.27
N CYS A 157 12.90 8.75 3.53
CA CYS A 157 14.10 9.55 3.74
C CYS A 157 14.16 10.17 5.13
N SER A 158 13.04 10.58 5.70
CA SER A 158 12.97 11.31 6.97
C SER A 158 13.57 10.55 8.16
N GLY A 159 13.52 9.24 8.16
CA GLY A 159 14.09 8.41 9.23
C GLY A 159 15.54 8.00 9.00
N LEU A 160 16.05 8.16 7.77
CA LEU A 160 17.37 7.63 7.42
C LEU A 160 18.52 8.55 7.86
N GLU A 161 19.57 7.94 8.40
CA GLU A 161 20.87 8.56 8.58
C GLU A 161 21.67 8.53 7.28
N ALA A 162 22.82 9.21 7.22
CA ALA A 162 23.64 9.34 6.02
C ALA A 162 23.92 8.00 5.30
N ASN A 163 24.29 6.96 6.05
CA ASN A 163 24.54 5.64 5.51
C ASN A 163 23.28 4.97 4.93
N GLY A 164 22.12 5.25 5.52
CA GLY A 164 20.82 4.77 5.04
C GLY A 164 20.42 5.48 3.74
N LEU A 165 20.63 6.79 3.66
CA LEU A 165 20.41 7.60 2.46
C LEU A 165 21.34 7.16 1.33
N THR A 166 22.62 6.96 1.61
CA THR A 166 23.58 6.40 0.63
C THR A 166 23.13 5.02 0.10
N ALA A 167 22.58 4.17 0.98
CA ALA A 167 22.02 2.88 0.56
C ALA A 167 20.77 3.02 -0.31
N LEU A 168 19.91 4.01 -0.03
CA LEU A 168 18.74 4.32 -0.87
C LEU A 168 19.17 4.89 -2.24
N LEU A 169 20.20 5.73 -2.29
CA LEU A 169 20.76 6.21 -3.55
C LEU A 169 21.31 5.07 -4.43
N LYS A 170 21.92 4.04 -3.83
CA LYS A 170 22.35 2.84 -4.58
C LYS A 170 21.17 2.10 -5.20
N LEU A 171 20.03 2.01 -4.51
CA LEU A 171 18.81 1.48 -5.10
C LEU A 171 18.34 2.37 -6.27
N GLY A 172 18.42 3.69 -6.12
CA GLY A 172 18.15 4.63 -7.21
C GLY A 172 19.03 4.35 -8.44
N VAL A 173 20.32 4.07 -8.25
CA VAL A 173 21.26 3.69 -9.33
C VAL A 173 20.83 2.42 -10.04
N GLU A 174 20.44 1.39 -9.31
CA GLU A 174 19.95 0.13 -9.90
C GLU A 174 18.74 0.37 -10.80
N LEU A 175 17.84 1.25 -10.42
CA LEU A 175 16.62 1.56 -11.18
C LEU A 175 16.85 2.56 -12.32
N ARG A 176 17.79 3.48 -12.17
CA ARG A 176 18.13 4.50 -13.17
C ARG A 176 19.28 4.10 -14.07
N SER A 177 19.88 2.93 -13.83
CA SER A 177 20.94 2.28 -14.61
C SER A 177 22.30 2.99 -14.60
N SER A 178 22.50 4.11 -13.87
CA SER A 178 23.79 4.80 -13.81
C SER A 178 23.89 5.75 -12.60
N GLU A 179 25.08 5.79 -11.99
CA GLU A 179 25.42 6.75 -10.94
C GLU A 179 25.35 8.19 -11.46
N ASP A 180 25.85 8.42 -12.66
CA ASP A 180 25.82 9.77 -13.27
C ASP A 180 24.39 10.28 -13.45
N THR A 181 23.44 9.41 -13.80
CA THR A 181 22.04 9.81 -13.93
C THR A 181 21.45 10.23 -12.57
N VAL A 182 21.70 9.45 -11.52
CA VAL A 182 21.23 9.79 -10.17
C VAL A 182 21.87 11.07 -9.66
N LEU A 183 23.17 11.25 -9.90
CA LEU A 183 23.88 12.47 -9.53
C LEU A 183 23.34 13.70 -10.29
N GLN A 184 23.05 13.57 -11.59
CA GLN A 184 22.40 14.62 -12.37
C GLN A 184 20.99 14.93 -11.85
N ASP A 185 20.20 13.90 -11.51
CA ASP A 185 18.86 14.08 -10.93
C ASP A 185 18.93 14.88 -9.62
N LEU A 186 19.88 14.55 -8.72
CA LEU A 186 20.11 15.26 -7.46
C LEU A 186 20.55 16.71 -7.70
N ASN A 187 21.51 16.93 -8.60
CA ASN A 187 22.04 18.26 -8.88
C ASN A 187 21.04 19.15 -9.62
N ALA A 188 20.06 18.57 -10.32
CA ALA A 188 18.96 19.32 -10.92
C ALA A 188 17.91 19.80 -9.90
N ILE A 189 17.90 19.28 -8.66
CA ILE A 189 17.06 19.81 -7.58
C ILE A 189 17.61 21.10 -7.02
N GLU A 190 18.94 21.17 -6.84
CA GLU A 190 19.66 22.33 -6.32
C GLU A 190 20.91 22.63 -7.17
N PRO A 191 20.74 23.27 -8.31
CA PRO A 191 21.85 23.50 -9.23
C PRO A 191 22.95 24.42 -8.67
N GLU A 192 22.58 25.34 -7.75
CA GLU A 192 23.49 26.29 -7.13
C GLU A 192 24.38 25.63 -6.05
N ASN A 193 24.00 24.47 -5.57
CA ASN A 193 24.72 23.72 -4.54
C ASN A 193 24.89 22.25 -4.96
N PRO A 194 25.70 21.94 -5.99
CA PRO A 194 25.82 20.58 -6.51
C PRO A 194 26.53 19.66 -5.51
N VAL A 195 26.03 18.42 -5.37
CA VAL A 195 26.70 17.38 -4.59
C VAL A 195 27.77 16.67 -5.43
N PRO A 196 28.92 16.30 -4.81
CA PRO A 196 30.05 15.78 -5.57
C PRO A 196 29.97 14.29 -5.92
N SER A 197 29.19 13.52 -5.16
CA SER A 197 29.10 12.06 -5.27
C SER A 197 27.77 11.54 -4.73
N LEU A 198 27.59 10.22 -4.67
CA LEU A 198 26.44 9.56 -4.04
C LEU A 198 26.72 9.16 -2.57
N ASP A 199 27.80 9.61 -1.98
CA ASP A 199 28.13 9.41 -0.57
C ASP A 199 27.62 10.58 0.28
N VAL A 200 26.53 10.36 1.02
CA VAL A 200 25.90 11.40 1.83
C VAL A 200 26.77 11.82 3.02
N GLU A 201 27.66 10.96 3.52
CA GLU A 201 28.61 11.33 4.56
C GLU A 201 29.60 12.38 4.03
N GLU A 202 30.00 12.27 2.76
CA GLU A 202 30.81 13.31 2.12
C GLU A 202 30.07 14.66 2.06
N TRP A 203 28.77 14.67 1.72
CA TRP A 203 27.98 15.92 1.69
C TRP A 203 27.95 16.60 3.05
N ILE A 204 27.73 15.80 4.11
CA ILE A 204 27.72 16.31 5.50
C ILE A 204 29.09 16.85 5.88
N SER A 205 30.17 16.18 5.50
CA SER A 205 31.53 16.67 5.76
C SER A 205 31.83 17.99 5.05
N LEU A 206 31.17 18.28 3.95
CA LEU A 206 31.26 19.52 3.19
C LEU A 206 30.28 20.61 3.67
N GLY A 207 29.44 20.31 4.69
CA GLY A 207 28.59 21.30 5.34
C GLY A 207 27.10 21.19 4.99
N THR A 208 26.67 20.15 4.27
CA THR A 208 25.23 19.88 4.05
C THR A 208 24.62 19.36 5.35
N GLU A 209 23.52 19.96 5.79
CA GLU A 209 22.76 19.42 6.93
C GLU A 209 22.05 18.11 6.53
N LEU A 210 21.92 17.18 7.48
CA LEU A 210 21.28 15.88 7.22
C LEU A 210 19.85 16.02 6.71
N GLU A 211 19.09 16.97 7.21
CA GLU A 211 17.72 17.22 6.78
C GLU A 211 17.65 17.72 5.35
N ASP A 212 18.57 18.61 4.94
CA ASP A 212 18.67 19.08 3.55
C ASP A 212 19.00 17.91 2.60
N ALA A 213 19.88 16.99 3.02
CA ALA A 213 20.18 15.79 2.26
C ALA A 213 18.95 14.88 2.11
N ARG A 214 18.15 14.68 3.17
CA ARG A 214 16.90 13.93 3.17
C ARG A 214 15.89 14.52 2.18
N GLU A 215 15.65 15.83 2.30
CA GLU A 215 14.72 16.53 1.42
C GLU A 215 15.17 16.49 -0.04
N ARG A 216 16.44 16.71 -0.30
CA ARG A 216 16.99 16.70 -1.66
C ARG A 216 16.79 15.33 -2.32
N ILE A 217 17.13 14.25 -1.60
CA ILE A 217 16.97 12.88 -2.12
C ILE A 217 15.50 12.55 -2.35
N ALA A 218 14.62 12.87 -1.41
CA ALA A 218 13.19 12.66 -1.54
C ALA A 218 12.61 13.41 -2.76
N LYS A 219 12.95 14.70 -2.89
CA LYS A 219 12.53 15.54 -4.02
C LYS A 219 13.06 15.02 -5.37
N ALA A 220 14.32 14.53 -5.41
CA ALA A 220 14.88 13.96 -6.62
C ALA A 220 14.14 12.66 -7.01
N ALA A 221 13.96 11.76 -6.06
CA ALA A 221 13.28 10.49 -6.28
C ALA A 221 11.84 10.69 -6.78
N ASP A 222 11.09 11.59 -6.17
CA ASP A 222 9.72 11.92 -6.59
C ASP A 222 9.68 12.61 -7.97
N LYS A 223 10.38 13.75 -8.15
CA LYS A 223 10.33 14.52 -9.41
C LYS A 223 10.89 13.76 -10.59
N ARG A 224 11.91 12.93 -10.39
CA ARG A 224 12.54 12.10 -11.43
C ARG A 224 11.94 10.71 -11.54
N LYS A 225 10.89 10.43 -10.75
CA LYS A 225 10.07 9.23 -10.82
C LYS A 225 10.88 7.92 -10.67
N TRP A 226 11.81 7.88 -9.70
CA TRP A 226 12.65 6.70 -9.50
C TRP A 226 11.82 5.46 -9.18
N PHE A 227 10.73 5.61 -8.41
CA PHE A 227 9.88 4.52 -7.94
C PHE A 227 8.45 4.54 -8.52
N LYS A 228 8.11 5.47 -9.42
CA LYS A 228 6.74 5.75 -9.88
C LYS A 228 6.20 4.72 -10.90
N ASN A 229 6.57 3.45 -10.74
CA ASN A 229 5.99 2.30 -11.43
C ASN A 229 5.95 1.09 -10.47
N VAL A 230 5.25 0.01 -10.85
CA VAL A 230 5.08 -1.15 -9.98
C VAL A 230 6.41 -1.82 -9.63
N ASP A 231 7.31 -1.95 -10.60
CA ASP A 231 8.61 -2.60 -10.38
C ASP A 231 9.52 -1.76 -9.48
N GLY A 232 9.52 -0.43 -9.67
CA GLY A 232 10.21 0.50 -8.78
C GLY A 232 9.64 0.47 -7.35
N GLY A 233 8.31 0.43 -7.22
CA GLY A 233 7.65 0.24 -5.93
C GLY A 233 8.02 -1.10 -5.27
N ARG A 234 8.06 -2.21 -6.05
CA ARG A 234 8.53 -3.50 -5.54
C ARG A 234 10.00 -3.45 -5.09
N ALA A 235 10.87 -2.84 -5.87
CA ALA A 235 12.28 -2.70 -5.50
C ALA A 235 12.43 -1.93 -4.18
N LEU A 236 11.66 -0.85 -4.01
CA LEU A 236 11.61 -0.06 -2.78
C LEU A 236 11.06 -0.89 -1.60
N GLY A 237 9.97 -1.62 -1.80
CA GLY A 237 9.40 -2.53 -0.81
C GLY A 237 10.39 -3.61 -0.37
N GLY A 238 11.10 -4.23 -1.32
CA GLY A 238 12.13 -5.22 -1.04
C GLY A 238 13.33 -4.63 -0.29
N TRP A 239 13.70 -3.38 -0.58
CA TRP A 239 14.72 -2.68 0.17
C TRP A 239 14.26 -2.42 1.62
N ILE A 240 13.02 -1.97 1.83
CA ILE A 240 12.45 -1.78 3.16
C ILE A 240 12.40 -3.09 3.93
N VAL A 241 11.89 -4.16 3.33
CA VAL A 241 11.78 -5.49 3.97
C VAL A 241 13.15 -6.01 4.44
N ARG A 242 14.19 -5.88 3.62
CA ARG A 242 15.56 -6.27 4.01
C ARG A 242 16.14 -5.43 5.14
N ASN A 243 15.61 -4.23 5.35
CA ASN A 243 16.07 -3.28 6.37
C ASN A 243 15.02 -3.06 7.48
N TYR A 244 14.00 -3.93 7.56
CA TYR A 244 12.79 -3.75 8.39
C TYR A 244 13.08 -3.53 9.88
N THR A 245 14.12 -4.17 10.40
CA THR A 245 14.53 -4.05 11.82
C THR A 245 15.42 -2.86 12.11
N ARG A 246 15.81 -2.08 11.11
CA ARG A 246 16.63 -0.88 11.35
C ARG A 246 15.80 0.19 12.04
N GLN A 247 16.32 0.71 13.15
CA GLN A 247 15.67 1.79 13.91
C GLN A 247 15.34 3.02 13.03
N GLN A 248 16.17 3.29 12.02
CA GLN A 248 16.01 4.39 11.08
C GLN A 248 14.69 4.30 10.26
N LEU A 249 14.12 3.11 10.08
CA LEU A 249 12.86 2.90 9.36
C LEU A 249 11.66 2.70 10.30
N SER A 250 11.83 2.89 11.61
CA SER A 250 10.79 2.58 12.59
C SER A 250 9.46 3.29 12.34
N SER A 251 9.47 4.55 11.90
CA SER A 251 8.25 5.29 11.57
C SER A 251 7.58 4.72 10.31
N THR A 252 8.34 4.48 9.25
CA THR A 252 7.83 3.85 8.02
C THR A 252 7.25 2.46 8.29
N VAL A 253 7.98 1.65 9.06
CA VAL A 253 7.56 0.29 9.46
C VAL A 253 6.27 0.31 10.28
N ALA A 254 6.08 1.30 11.16
CA ALA A 254 4.86 1.42 11.95
C ALA A 254 3.58 1.55 11.09
N TYR A 255 3.65 2.26 9.97
CA TYR A 255 2.55 2.32 9.01
C TYR A 255 2.34 0.99 8.27
N LEU A 256 3.42 0.33 7.85
CA LEU A 256 3.33 -0.98 7.21
C LEU A 256 2.79 -2.05 8.16
N GLU A 257 3.09 -2.01 9.46
CA GLU A 257 2.49 -2.90 10.46
C GLU A 257 0.98 -2.65 10.65
N GLN A 258 0.50 -1.41 10.48
CA GLN A 258 -0.94 -1.14 10.47
C GLN A 258 -1.64 -1.78 9.26
N ILE A 259 -0.99 -1.76 8.09
CA ILE A 259 -1.49 -2.45 6.89
C ILE A 259 -1.46 -3.95 7.10
N LYS A 260 -0.36 -4.49 7.65
CA LYS A 260 -0.21 -5.91 7.95
C LYS A 260 -1.27 -6.41 8.92
N ALA A 261 -1.59 -5.64 9.97
CA ALA A 261 -2.66 -5.97 10.90
C ALA A 261 -4.06 -5.94 10.23
N PHE A 262 -4.28 -5.06 9.26
CA PHE A 262 -5.51 -5.06 8.46
C PHE A 262 -5.60 -6.29 7.55
N VAL A 263 -4.49 -6.65 6.90
CA VAL A 263 -4.41 -7.81 5.99
C VAL A 263 -4.57 -9.13 6.75
N TYR A 264 -3.94 -9.24 7.92
CA TYR A 264 -3.91 -10.46 8.74
C TYR A 264 -4.49 -10.19 10.14
N PRO A 265 -5.81 -10.04 10.26
CA PRO A 265 -6.41 -9.81 11.57
C PRO A 265 -6.15 -11.01 12.50
N GLU A 266 -5.93 -10.72 13.76
CA GLU A 266 -5.89 -11.74 14.79
C GLU A 266 -7.28 -12.38 14.89
N ARG A 267 -7.35 -13.70 14.78
CA ARG A 267 -8.57 -14.44 15.07
C ARG A 267 -8.58 -14.74 16.56
N PRO A 268 -9.72 -14.54 17.25
CA PRO A 268 -9.84 -15.06 18.60
C PRO A 268 -9.54 -16.56 18.60
N ASP A 269 -8.72 -16.99 19.55
CA ASP A 269 -8.34 -18.37 19.68
C ASP A 269 -9.58 -19.20 20.10
N LEU A 270 -10.14 -19.94 19.15
CA LEU A 270 -11.31 -20.79 19.40
C LEU A 270 -10.94 -22.07 20.21
N SER A 271 -9.71 -22.15 20.73
CA SER A 271 -9.23 -23.34 21.45
C SER A 271 -9.66 -23.40 22.90
N GLU A 272 -10.25 -22.34 23.49
CA GLU A 272 -10.65 -22.33 24.91
C GLU A 272 -12.10 -22.77 25.19
N ASP A 273 -12.95 -23.00 24.19
CA ASP A 273 -14.37 -23.26 24.41
C ASP A 273 -14.77 -24.77 24.35
N ASN A 274 -13.81 -25.68 24.40
CA ASN A 274 -14.04 -27.13 24.38
C ASN A 274 -13.62 -27.87 25.68
N SER A 275 -13.65 -27.20 26.81
CA SER A 275 -13.54 -27.87 28.10
C SER A 275 -14.81 -27.54 28.90
N ASP A 276 -15.76 -28.45 28.91
CA ASP A 276 -16.73 -28.79 29.93
C ASP A 276 -18.15 -29.11 29.42
N GLU A 277 -18.29 -30.04 28.48
CA GLU A 277 -19.47 -30.89 28.47
C GLU A 277 -19.07 -32.35 28.81
N LYS A 278 -18.77 -32.58 30.07
CA LYS A 278 -18.92 -33.94 30.66
C LYS A 278 -20.42 -34.23 30.70
N LEU A 279 -20.86 -35.04 29.78
CA LEU A 279 -22.13 -35.76 29.87
C LEU A 279 -22.04 -36.69 31.08
N ASP A 280 -22.54 -36.23 32.22
CA ASP A 280 -22.99 -37.10 33.29
C ASP A 280 -24.42 -37.56 32.95
N GLY A 281 -24.60 -38.88 32.72
CA GLY A 281 -25.88 -39.49 32.53
C GLY A 281 -25.75 -40.94 32.06
#